data_440f4231cfea4fe7d3962ca3ed53e024
#
_entry.id   440f4231cfea4fe7d3962ca3ed53e024
#
_cell.length_a   1.000
_cell.length_b   1.000
_cell.length_c   1.000
_cell.angle_alpha   90.00
_cell.angle_beta   90.00
_cell.angle_gamma   90.00
#
_symmetry.space_group_name_H-M   'P 1'
#
loop_
_entity.id
_entity.type
_entity.pdbx_description
1 polymer ?
#
loop_
_entity_poly.entity_id
_entity_poly.type
_entity_poly.pdbx_seq_one_letter_code
_entity_poly.pdbx_strand_id
1 'polypeptide(L)'
;EELEELLISADLGVKASTGIINGFAKRRLDKDISLPEIKEELAADIETILTPCQQPLIISPQNKPFVILMVGVNGAGKTTTIGKLTARLKKESKQISYIAADTFRAAAVEQLEIWGQRNKVRIFKGAPGCDSAGLCYDGLQQAAKAGDDIVFIDTAGRLQNKSDLMAELQKIIRVIKKVMPDAPHAVLLTIDATAGQNALDQVKTFKSMVEVTGLVVTKLDGSAKGGILAAIAAETAVPVHYVGVGETIDDLDEFNARDFARNLLEIK
;
A
#
# COMPACT_ATOMS: atom_id res chain seq x y z
N GLU A 1 7.63 29.68 11.91
CA GLU A 1 8.81 28.85 12.27
C GLU A 1 8.40 27.68 13.18
N GLU A 2 7.87 27.91 14.40
CA GLU A 2 7.47 26.84 15.34
C GLU A 2 6.45 25.85 14.74
N LEU A 3 5.44 26.35 14.01
CA LEU A 3 4.46 25.49 13.35
C LEU A 3 5.07 24.66 12.21
N GLU A 4 6.02 25.21 11.47
CA GLU A 4 6.75 24.53 10.41
C GLU A 4 7.61 23.40 10.96
N GLU A 5 8.35 23.68 12.01
CA GLU A 5 9.14 22.67 12.71
C GLU A 5 8.26 21.54 13.25
N LEU A 6 7.08 21.87 13.79
CA LEU A 6 6.11 20.88 14.26
C LEU A 6 5.63 19.97 13.12
N LEU A 7 5.23 20.54 11.99
CA LEU A 7 4.74 19.78 10.82
C LEU A 7 5.84 18.91 10.20
N ILE A 8 7.08 19.44 10.14
CA ILE A 8 8.23 18.66 9.66
C ILE A 8 8.57 17.52 10.64
N SER A 9 8.52 17.79 11.96
CA SER A 9 8.77 16.76 12.98
C SER A 9 7.72 15.65 12.97
N ALA A 10 6.50 15.96 12.51
CA ALA A 10 5.43 14.98 12.30
C ALA A 10 5.55 14.23 10.96
N ASP A 11 6.69 14.31 10.27
CA ASP A 11 7.00 13.66 8.98
C ASP A 11 6.13 14.12 7.79
N LEU A 12 5.47 15.30 7.84
CA LEU A 12 4.74 15.84 6.69
C LEU A 12 5.66 16.20 5.51
N GLY A 13 6.95 16.32 5.76
CA GLY A 13 7.94 16.71 4.76
C GLY A 13 7.89 18.21 4.42
N VAL A 14 8.99 18.73 3.90
CA VAL A 14 9.18 20.17 3.66
C VAL A 14 8.13 20.74 2.71
N LYS A 15 7.85 20.04 1.60
CA LYS A 15 6.93 20.55 0.56
C LYS A 15 5.49 20.71 1.06
N ALA A 16 4.97 19.70 1.78
CA ALA A 16 3.63 19.77 2.35
C ALA A 16 3.57 20.81 3.47
N SER A 17 4.53 20.81 4.39
CA SER A 17 4.61 21.77 5.50
C SER A 17 4.65 23.22 5.00
N THR A 18 5.53 23.56 4.06
CA THR A 18 5.62 24.90 3.48
C THR A 18 4.32 25.29 2.77
N GLY A 19 3.68 24.37 2.05
CA GLY A 19 2.39 24.62 1.39
C GLY A 19 1.28 24.96 2.38
N ILE A 20 1.15 24.19 3.44
CA ILE A 20 0.17 24.38 4.53
C ILE A 20 0.39 25.74 5.20
N ILE A 21 1.64 26.06 5.60
CA ILE A 21 1.97 27.29 6.31
C ILE A 21 1.68 28.52 5.46
N ASN A 22 2.07 28.50 4.19
CA ASN A 22 1.80 29.60 3.27
C ASN A 22 0.29 29.80 3.06
N GLY A 23 -0.48 28.72 2.97
CA GLY A 23 -1.93 28.76 2.93
C GLY A 23 -2.55 29.36 4.18
N PHE A 24 -2.10 28.89 5.34
CA PHE A 24 -2.54 29.37 6.64
C PHE A 24 -2.23 30.85 6.88
N ALA A 25 -1.01 31.29 6.59
CA ALA A 25 -0.57 32.67 6.76
C ALA A 25 -1.40 33.66 5.92
N LYS A 26 -1.77 33.28 4.69
CA LYS A 26 -2.61 34.11 3.82
C LYS A 26 -4.04 34.31 4.33
N ARG A 27 -4.58 33.33 5.08
CA ARG A 27 -5.97 33.38 5.58
C ARG A 27 -6.14 34.08 6.93
N ARG A 28 -5.08 34.20 7.73
CA ARG A 28 -5.17 34.48 9.17
C ARG A 28 -4.34 35.66 9.68
N LEU A 29 -3.91 36.56 8.80
CA LEU A 29 -3.04 37.69 9.18
C LEU A 29 -3.62 38.65 10.24
N ASP A 30 -4.94 38.59 10.52
CA ASP A 30 -5.60 39.63 11.35
C ASP A 30 -6.57 39.10 12.44
N LYS A 31 -6.47 37.83 12.88
CA LYS A 31 -7.41 37.29 13.88
C LYS A 31 -6.70 36.54 15.00
N ASP A 32 -7.11 36.82 16.25
CA ASP A 32 -6.86 35.91 17.36
C ASP A 32 -7.56 34.58 17.10
N ILE A 33 -6.80 33.49 17.02
CA ILE A 33 -7.30 32.16 16.69
C ILE A 33 -6.95 31.19 17.82
N SER A 34 -7.90 30.39 18.25
CA SER A 34 -7.69 29.37 19.27
C SER A 34 -6.97 28.14 18.73
N LEU A 35 -6.31 27.37 19.60
CA LEU A 35 -5.62 26.12 19.22
C LEU A 35 -6.55 25.10 18.53
N PRO A 36 -7.81 24.86 18.97
CA PRO A 36 -8.73 23.99 18.24
C PRO A 36 -9.01 24.46 16.80
N GLU A 37 -9.21 25.77 16.62
CA GLU A 37 -9.44 26.34 15.27
C GLU A 37 -8.20 26.19 14.38
N ILE A 38 -7.00 26.34 14.93
CA ILE A 38 -5.74 26.08 14.21
C ILE A 38 -5.70 24.62 13.74
N LYS A 39 -6.01 23.69 14.64
CA LYS A 39 -6.03 22.26 14.28
C LYS A 39 -7.03 21.95 13.17
N GLU A 40 -8.26 22.46 13.22
CA GLU A 40 -9.28 22.24 12.19
C GLU A 40 -8.85 22.81 10.83
N GLU A 41 -8.24 23.99 10.79
CA GLU A 41 -7.70 24.57 9.55
C GLU A 41 -6.55 23.73 8.98
N LEU A 42 -5.64 23.27 9.83
CA LEU A 42 -4.54 22.39 9.42
C LEU A 42 -5.06 21.05 8.90
N ALA A 43 -6.09 20.49 9.56
CA ALA A 43 -6.73 19.26 9.09
C ALA A 43 -7.33 19.44 7.69
N ALA A 44 -8.01 20.58 7.44
CA ALA A 44 -8.58 20.88 6.13
C ALA A 44 -7.49 21.05 5.04
N ASP A 45 -6.35 21.63 5.37
CA ASP A 45 -5.22 21.76 4.44
C ASP A 45 -4.60 20.39 4.13
N ILE A 46 -4.41 19.55 5.14
CA ILE A 46 -3.91 18.16 4.97
C ILE A 46 -4.93 17.33 4.16
N GLU A 47 -6.21 17.41 4.47
CA GLU A 47 -7.29 16.76 3.70
C GLU A 47 -7.22 17.17 2.22
N THR A 48 -7.01 18.45 1.93
CA THR A 48 -6.90 18.96 0.56
C THR A 48 -5.73 18.34 -0.20
N ILE A 49 -4.59 18.11 0.47
CA ILE A 49 -3.41 17.43 -0.11
C ILE A 49 -3.70 15.95 -0.38
N LEU A 50 -4.44 15.29 0.51
CA LEU A 50 -4.69 13.86 0.50
C LEU A 50 -5.86 13.44 -0.40
N THR A 51 -6.86 14.30 -0.57
CA THR A 51 -8.08 14.00 -1.34
C THR A 51 -7.83 13.47 -2.75
N PRO A 52 -6.88 13.99 -3.55
CA PRO A 52 -6.60 13.46 -4.88
C PRO A 52 -6.11 12.00 -4.87
N CYS A 53 -5.52 11.56 -3.75
CA CYS A 53 -5.02 10.19 -3.59
C CYS A 53 -6.07 9.24 -3.01
N GLN A 54 -7.19 9.73 -2.51
CA GLN A 54 -8.27 8.90 -1.99
C GLN A 54 -9.03 8.23 -3.14
N GLN A 55 -8.66 7.01 -3.46
CA GLN A 55 -9.31 6.23 -4.52
C GLN A 55 -9.51 4.79 -4.07
N PRO A 56 -10.72 4.22 -4.22
CA PRO A 56 -10.97 2.83 -3.88
C PRO A 56 -10.25 1.88 -4.86
N LEU A 57 -9.89 0.69 -4.39
CA LEU A 57 -9.43 -0.39 -5.27
C LEU A 57 -10.64 -0.98 -6.01
N ILE A 58 -10.71 -0.73 -7.32
CA ILE A 58 -11.81 -1.25 -8.15
C ILE A 58 -11.41 -2.61 -8.73
N ILE A 59 -12.10 -3.67 -8.30
CA ILE A 59 -11.91 -5.02 -8.82
C ILE A 59 -12.97 -5.29 -9.90
N SER A 60 -12.55 -5.21 -11.16
CA SER A 60 -13.44 -5.45 -12.29
C SER A 60 -13.85 -6.92 -12.38
N PRO A 61 -15.15 -7.24 -12.42
CA PRO A 61 -15.63 -8.60 -12.61
C PRO A 61 -15.38 -9.17 -14.01
N GLN A 62 -14.99 -8.32 -14.96
CA GLN A 62 -14.66 -8.74 -16.33
C GLN A 62 -13.27 -9.40 -16.38
N ASN A 63 -12.39 -9.08 -15.44
CA ASN A 63 -11.06 -9.66 -15.33
C ASN A 63 -11.11 -10.89 -14.42
N LYS A 64 -11.03 -12.10 -14.99
CA LYS A 64 -11.07 -13.36 -14.25
C LYS A 64 -9.87 -14.24 -14.59
N PRO A 65 -8.96 -14.42 -13.62
CA PRO A 65 -8.89 -13.74 -12.32
C PRO A 65 -8.42 -12.28 -12.43
N PHE A 66 -8.89 -11.43 -11.51
CA PHE A 66 -8.28 -10.12 -11.28
C PHE A 66 -6.94 -10.31 -10.55
N VAL A 67 -5.85 -9.94 -11.18
CA VAL A 67 -4.49 -10.19 -10.68
C VAL A 67 -3.96 -8.99 -9.92
N ILE A 68 -3.64 -9.19 -8.64
CA ILE A 68 -3.06 -8.18 -7.77
C ILE A 68 -1.62 -8.59 -7.45
N LEU A 69 -0.66 -7.78 -7.87
CA LEU A 69 0.75 -7.95 -7.55
C LEU A 69 1.11 -7.11 -6.33
N MET A 70 1.53 -7.76 -5.24
CA MET A 70 1.95 -7.08 -4.02
C MET A 70 3.44 -6.82 -4.05
N VAL A 71 3.85 -5.58 -3.97
CA VAL A 71 5.26 -5.14 -3.96
C VAL A 71 5.57 -4.30 -2.72
N GLY A 72 6.84 -4.12 -2.40
CA GLY A 72 7.29 -3.36 -1.24
C GLY A 72 8.42 -4.06 -0.49
N VAL A 73 9.06 -3.35 0.44
CA VAL A 73 10.20 -3.88 1.20
C VAL A 73 9.80 -5.01 2.16
N ASN A 74 10.79 -5.78 2.60
CA ASN A 74 10.56 -6.78 3.64
C ASN A 74 10.11 -6.10 4.94
N GLY A 75 9.10 -6.68 5.60
CA GLY A 75 8.54 -6.13 6.84
C GLY A 75 7.52 -5.01 6.64
N ALA A 76 7.28 -4.53 5.42
CA ALA A 76 6.24 -3.53 5.14
C ALA A 76 4.80 -4.05 5.27
N GLY A 77 4.59 -5.34 5.51
CA GLY A 77 3.25 -5.91 5.74
C GLY A 77 2.55 -6.48 4.50
N LYS A 78 3.25 -6.78 3.40
CA LYS A 78 2.66 -7.36 2.17
C LYS A 78 1.82 -8.60 2.43
N THR A 79 2.42 -9.63 3.01
CA THR A 79 1.75 -10.92 3.30
C THR A 79 0.56 -10.76 4.25
N THR A 80 0.69 -9.90 5.26
CA THR A 80 -0.41 -9.56 6.19
C THR A 80 -1.54 -8.83 5.48
N THR A 81 -1.21 -7.88 4.61
CA THR A 81 -2.18 -7.15 3.79
C THR A 81 -2.96 -8.09 2.88
N ILE A 82 -2.30 -9.05 2.22
CA ILE A 82 -2.97 -10.09 1.42
C ILE A 82 -4.00 -10.82 2.28
N GLY A 83 -3.61 -11.25 3.48
CA GLY A 83 -4.50 -11.98 4.39
C GLY A 83 -5.73 -11.17 4.78
N LYS A 84 -5.55 -9.92 5.16
CA LYS A 84 -6.64 -9.00 5.57
C LYS A 84 -7.56 -8.65 4.40
N LEU A 85 -6.99 -8.30 3.24
CA LEU A 85 -7.78 -8.02 2.03
C LEU A 85 -8.60 -9.25 1.60
N THR A 86 -8.01 -10.43 1.68
CA THR A 86 -8.72 -11.67 1.37
C THR A 86 -9.90 -11.89 2.28
N ALA A 87 -9.73 -11.70 3.59
CA ALA A 87 -10.83 -11.85 4.56
C ALA A 87 -12.00 -10.90 4.25
N ARG A 88 -11.68 -9.66 3.85
CA ARG A 88 -12.67 -8.66 3.44
C ARG A 88 -13.38 -9.08 2.14
N LEU A 89 -12.65 -9.45 1.10
CA LEU A 89 -13.19 -9.81 -0.21
C LEU A 89 -13.97 -11.13 -0.20
N LYS A 90 -13.64 -12.05 0.70
CA LYS A 90 -14.43 -13.29 0.89
C LYS A 90 -15.82 -13.06 1.47
N LYS A 91 -16.05 -11.94 2.18
CA LYS A 91 -17.41 -11.54 2.58
C LYS A 91 -18.31 -11.31 1.34
N GLU A 92 -17.70 -11.03 0.17
CA GLU A 92 -18.38 -10.88 -1.12
C GLU A 92 -18.47 -12.20 -1.92
N SER A 93 -18.23 -13.34 -1.30
CA SER A 93 -18.25 -14.68 -1.92
C SER A 93 -17.26 -14.88 -3.07
N LYS A 94 -16.15 -14.13 -3.12
CA LYS A 94 -15.12 -14.26 -4.14
C LYS A 94 -14.29 -15.54 -3.96
N GLN A 95 -13.98 -16.18 -5.08
CA GLN A 95 -12.99 -17.26 -5.14
C GLN A 95 -11.59 -16.63 -5.30
N ILE A 96 -10.72 -16.90 -4.34
CA ILE A 96 -9.42 -16.25 -4.25
C ILE A 96 -8.33 -17.31 -4.14
N SER A 97 -7.17 -17.05 -4.78
CA SER A 97 -5.95 -17.84 -4.58
C SER A 97 -4.72 -16.95 -4.41
N TYR A 98 -3.66 -17.56 -3.87
CA TYR A 98 -2.37 -16.91 -3.63
C TYR A 98 -1.27 -17.57 -4.45
N ILE A 99 -0.29 -16.78 -4.88
CA ILE A 99 0.97 -17.25 -5.46
C ILE A 99 2.10 -16.75 -4.57
N ALA A 100 2.87 -17.69 -4.00
CA ALA A 100 3.98 -17.42 -3.08
C ALA A 100 5.27 -17.15 -3.86
N ALA A 101 5.38 -15.96 -4.47
CA ALA A 101 6.50 -15.59 -5.32
C ALA A 101 7.74 -15.08 -4.54
N ASP A 102 7.70 -14.92 -3.21
CA ASP A 102 8.90 -14.74 -2.35
C ASP A 102 9.55 -16.10 -2.07
N THR A 103 10.06 -16.75 -3.11
CA THR A 103 10.52 -18.15 -3.08
C THR A 103 11.78 -18.38 -2.26
N PHE A 104 12.55 -17.32 -1.98
CA PHE A 104 13.80 -17.41 -1.23
C PHE A 104 13.64 -17.33 0.28
N ARG A 105 12.46 -16.90 0.77
CA ARG A 105 12.19 -16.74 2.19
C ARG A 105 11.15 -17.78 2.65
N ALA A 106 11.63 -18.90 3.19
CA ALA A 106 10.75 -19.95 3.71
C ALA A 106 9.70 -19.40 4.69
N ALA A 107 10.11 -18.53 5.63
CA ALA A 107 9.19 -17.91 6.57
C ALA A 107 8.10 -17.03 5.90
N ALA A 108 8.35 -16.42 4.76
CA ALA A 108 7.34 -15.66 4.03
C ALA A 108 6.30 -16.59 3.39
N VAL A 109 6.75 -17.70 2.81
CA VAL A 109 5.87 -18.75 2.27
C VAL A 109 5.01 -19.34 3.38
N GLU A 110 5.60 -19.72 4.51
CA GLU A 110 4.88 -20.25 5.69
C GLU A 110 3.84 -19.23 6.21
N GLN A 111 4.20 -17.97 6.31
CA GLN A 111 3.26 -16.92 6.72
C GLN A 111 2.08 -16.80 5.75
N LEU A 112 2.33 -16.86 4.45
CA LEU A 112 1.26 -16.85 3.44
C LEU A 112 0.38 -18.10 3.54
N GLU A 113 0.95 -19.26 3.84
CA GLU A 113 0.20 -20.51 4.10
C GLU A 113 -0.73 -20.39 5.30
N ILE A 114 -0.27 -19.81 6.41
CA ILE A 114 -1.10 -19.55 7.58
C ILE A 114 -2.31 -18.68 7.21
N TRP A 115 -2.09 -17.59 6.45
CA TRP A 115 -3.18 -16.77 5.95
C TRP A 115 -4.10 -17.53 5.00
N GLY A 116 -3.54 -18.37 4.13
CA GLY A 116 -4.32 -19.21 3.23
C GLY A 116 -5.22 -20.20 3.97
N GLN A 117 -4.72 -20.83 5.02
CA GLN A 117 -5.49 -21.72 5.88
C GLN A 117 -6.62 -20.98 6.61
N ARG A 118 -6.31 -19.82 7.21
CA ARG A 118 -7.29 -18.98 7.91
C ARG A 118 -8.43 -18.55 6.98
N ASN A 119 -8.08 -18.13 5.78
CA ASN A 119 -9.04 -17.63 4.79
C ASN A 119 -9.64 -18.75 3.91
N LYS A 120 -9.19 -20.00 4.07
CA LYS A 120 -9.62 -21.17 3.27
C LYS A 120 -9.46 -20.88 1.77
N VAL A 121 -8.27 -20.43 1.36
CA VAL A 121 -7.90 -20.17 -0.04
C VAL A 121 -6.76 -21.07 -0.49
N ARG A 122 -6.72 -21.34 -1.80
CA ARG A 122 -5.65 -22.13 -2.42
C ARG A 122 -4.38 -21.33 -2.51
N ILE A 123 -3.24 -22.01 -2.35
CA ILE A 123 -1.92 -21.42 -2.49
C ILE A 123 -1.13 -22.20 -3.54
N PHE A 124 -0.56 -21.46 -4.48
CA PHE A 124 0.43 -21.98 -5.42
C PHE A 124 1.82 -21.63 -4.86
N LYS A 125 2.62 -22.67 -4.59
CA LYS A 125 3.99 -22.56 -4.09
C LYS A 125 4.90 -23.53 -4.81
N GLY A 126 6.18 -23.19 -4.90
CA GLY A 126 7.21 -24.02 -5.48
C GLY A 126 8.22 -24.49 -4.46
N ALA A 127 9.24 -25.21 -4.88
CA ALA A 127 10.40 -25.54 -4.04
C ALA A 127 11.13 -24.24 -3.60
N PRO A 128 11.78 -24.24 -2.43
CA PRO A 128 12.56 -23.10 -1.98
C PRO A 128 13.57 -22.67 -3.05
N GLY A 129 13.60 -21.36 -3.36
CA GLY A 129 14.50 -20.78 -4.37
C GLY A 129 14.13 -21.09 -5.83
N CYS A 130 12.96 -21.65 -6.11
CA CYS A 130 12.51 -21.84 -7.50
C CYS A 130 12.32 -20.48 -8.23
N ASP A 131 12.24 -20.55 -9.56
CA ASP A 131 11.97 -19.34 -10.37
C ASP A 131 10.58 -18.78 -10.06
N SER A 132 10.56 -17.60 -9.41
CA SER A 132 9.34 -16.88 -9.02
C SER A 132 8.45 -16.55 -10.22
N ALA A 133 9.03 -16.23 -11.37
CA ALA A 133 8.28 -15.94 -12.60
C ALA A 133 7.64 -17.20 -13.20
N GLY A 134 8.35 -18.33 -13.19
CA GLY A 134 7.79 -19.62 -13.60
C GLY A 134 6.62 -20.04 -12.71
N LEU A 135 6.77 -19.88 -11.38
CA LEU A 135 5.69 -20.13 -10.42
C LEU A 135 4.47 -19.24 -10.69
N CYS A 136 4.68 -17.96 -11.00
CA CYS A 136 3.58 -17.05 -11.37
C CYS A 136 2.87 -17.50 -12.64
N TYR A 137 3.61 -17.96 -13.65
CA TYR A 137 3.03 -18.49 -14.90
C TYR A 137 2.12 -19.68 -14.63
N ASP A 138 2.63 -20.70 -13.95
CA ASP A 138 1.89 -21.93 -13.66
C ASP A 138 0.70 -21.68 -12.72
N GLY A 139 0.90 -20.87 -11.69
CA GLY A 139 -0.14 -20.50 -10.73
C GLY A 139 -1.29 -19.74 -11.36
N LEU A 140 -1.00 -18.77 -12.24
CA LEU A 140 -2.04 -18.02 -12.96
C LEU A 140 -2.83 -18.88 -13.92
N GLN A 141 -2.18 -19.78 -14.65
CA GLN A 141 -2.89 -20.72 -15.54
C GLN A 141 -3.83 -21.65 -14.76
N GLN A 142 -3.37 -22.13 -13.59
CA GLN A 142 -4.18 -23.01 -12.75
C GLN A 142 -5.35 -22.23 -12.11
N ALA A 143 -5.13 -20.99 -11.65
CA ALA A 143 -6.16 -20.13 -11.08
C ALA A 143 -7.25 -19.80 -12.14
N ALA A 144 -6.85 -19.45 -13.35
CA ALA A 144 -7.78 -19.19 -14.46
C ALA A 144 -8.62 -20.43 -14.81
N LYS A 145 -7.99 -21.60 -14.89
CA LYS A 145 -8.72 -22.87 -15.14
C LYS A 145 -9.68 -23.23 -14.01
N ALA A 146 -9.36 -22.86 -12.79
CA ALA A 146 -10.21 -23.10 -11.62
C ALA A 146 -11.36 -22.11 -11.48
N GLY A 147 -11.37 -21.04 -12.29
CA GLY A 147 -12.40 -20.00 -12.23
C GLY A 147 -12.26 -19.06 -11.05
N ASP A 148 -11.04 -18.88 -10.52
CA ASP A 148 -10.81 -17.93 -9.44
C ASP A 148 -11.17 -16.51 -9.87
N ASP A 149 -11.75 -15.72 -8.96
CA ASP A 149 -12.12 -14.33 -9.22
C ASP A 149 -10.92 -13.40 -9.03
N ILE A 150 -10.05 -13.71 -8.05
CA ILE A 150 -8.91 -12.86 -7.68
C ILE A 150 -7.68 -13.74 -7.40
N VAL A 151 -6.52 -13.27 -7.87
CA VAL A 151 -5.22 -13.85 -7.53
C VAL A 151 -4.33 -12.79 -6.89
N PHE A 152 -3.84 -13.06 -5.67
CA PHE A 152 -2.78 -12.27 -5.06
C PHE A 152 -1.43 -12.93 -5.30
N ILE A 153 -0.45 -12.13 -5.73
CA ILE A 153 0.95 -12.57 -5.91
C ILE A 153 1.79 -11.85 -4.85
N ASP A 154 2.32 -12.62 -3.87
CA ASP A 154 3.22 -12.11 -2.84
C ASP A 154 4.67 -12.18 -3.32
N THR A 155 5.35 -11.04 -3.44
CA THR A 155 6.69 -10.95 -4.00
C THR A 155 7.77 -10.72 -2.95
N ALA A 156 9.02 -11.00 -3.29
CA ALA A 156 10.18 -10.61 -2.50
C ALA A 156 10.24 -9.08 -2.29
N GLY A 157 10.93 -8.66 -1.24
CA GLY A 157 11.07 -7.24 -0.88
C GLY A 157 12.50 -6.85 -0.46
N ARG A 158 13.53 -7.45 -1.08
CA ARG A 158 14.96 -7.24 -0.74
C ARG A 158 15.51 -5.97 -1.37
N LEU A 159 15.10 -4.79 -0.89
CA LEU A 159 15.51 -3.50 -1.49
C LEU A 159 17.00 -3.20 -1.32
N GLN A 160 17.70 -3.84 -0.38
CA GLN A 160 19.16 -3.77 -0.25
C GLN A 160 19.90 -4.26 -1.51
N ASN A 161 19.30 -5.17 -2.27
CA ASN A 161 19.75 -5.56 -3.62
C ASN A 161 18.73 -5.08 -4.67
N LYS A 162 18.70 -3.75 -4.84
CA LYS A 162 17.69 -3.05 -5.63
C LYS A 162 17.63 -3.52 -7.08
N SER A 163 18.79 -3.73 -7.72
CA SER A 163 18.88 -4.15 -9.13
C SER A 163 18.24 -5.53 -9.36
N ASP A 164 18.57 -6.48 -8.50
CA ASP A 164 18.08 -7.85 -8.64
C ASP A 164 16.56 -7.93 -8.35
N LEU A 165 16.11 -7.24 -7.28
CA LEU A 165 14.68 -7.16 -6.99
C LEU A 165 13.88 -6.59 -8.16
N MET A 166 14.38 -5.52 -8.78
CA MET A 166 13.69 -4.89 -9.90
C MET A 166 13.71 -5.75 -11.15
N ALA A 167 14.83 -6.41 -11.44
CA ALA A 167 14.90 -7.37 -12.53
C ALA A 167 13.92 -8.55 -12.33
N GLU A 168 13.81 -9.05 -11.10
CA GLU A 168 12.86 -10.09 -10.72
C GLU A 168 11.40 -9.63 -10.91
N LEU A 169 11.02 -8.46 -10.37
CA LEU A 169 9.68 -7.91 -10.51
C LEU A 169 9.31 -7.67 -11.98
N GLN A 170 10.21 -7.11 -12.78
CA GLN A 170 10.00 -6.92 -14.20
C GLN A 170 9.86 -8.26 -14.96
N LYS A 171 10.60 -9.30 -14.55
CA LYS A 171 10.46 -10.65 -15.11
C LYS A 171 9.09 -11.22 -14.76
N ILE A 172 8.65 -11.10 -13.51
CA ILE A 172 7.31 -11.54 -13.06
C ILE A 172 6.22 -10.85 -13.88
N ILE A 173 6.25 -9.50 -13.99
CA ILE A 173 5.25 -8.73 -14.76
C ILE A 173 5.22 -9.17 -16.23
N ARG A 174 6.40 -9.36 -16.85
CA ARG A 174 6.49 -9.82 -18.24
C ARG A 174 5.85 -11.20 -18.42
N VAL A 175 6.03 -12.08 -17.45
CA VAL A 175 5.46 -13.43 -17.50
C VAL A 175 3.96 -13.41 -17.23
N ILE A 176 3.49 -12.60 -16.30
CA ILE A 176 2.05 -12.37 -16.06
C ILE A 176 1.36 -11.92 -17.36
N LYS A 177 1.94 -10.94 -18.06
CA LYS A 177 1.40 -10.45 -19.36
C LYS A 177 1.39 -11.49 -20.48
N LYS A 178 2.24 -12.52 -20.41
CA LYS A 178 2.17 -13.65 -21.36
C LYS A 178 0.94 -14.55 -21.13
N VAL A 179 0.50 -14.66 -19.87
CA VAL A 179 -0.69 -15.44 -19.52
C VAL A 179 -1.96 -14.62 -19.74
N MET A 180 -1.91 -13.36 -19.31
CA MET A 180 -3.03 -12.40 -19.34
C MET A 180 -2.48 -11.03 -19.76
N PRO A 181 -2.67 -10.60 -21.02
CA PRO A 181 -2.04 -9.38 -21.55
C PRO A 181 -2.33 -8.10 -20.75
N ASP A 182 -3.52 -7.99 -20.15
CA ASP A 182 -3.95 -6.83 -19.37
C ASP A 182 -3.55 -6.89 -17.87
N ALA A 183 -2.98 -8.03 -17.44
CA ALA A 183 -2.53 -8.21 -16.05
C ALA A 183 -1.04 -7.81 -15.90
N PRO A 184 -0.59 -7.46 -14.65
CA PRO A 184 -1.38 -7.37 -13.42
C PRO A 184 -2.36 -6.20 -13.49
N HIS A 185 -3.60 -6.40 -12.99
CA HIS A 185 -4.64 -5.38 -13.02
C HIS A 185 -4.46 -4.34 -11.91
N ALA A 186 -3.77 -4.73 -10.83
CA ALA A 186 -3.29 -3.82 -9.80
C ALA A 186 -1.88 -4.21 -9.35
N VAL A 187 -1.03 -3.22 -9.17
CA VAL A 187 0.29 -3.34 -8.51
C VAL A 187 0.22 -2.51 -7.24
N LEU A 188 0.04 -3.18 -6.10
CA LEU A 188 -0.11 -2.53 -4.80
C LEU A 188 1.23 -2.49 -4.08
N LEU A 189 1.72 -1.28 -3.85
CA LEU A 189 2.91 -1.05 -3.05
C LEU A 189 2.51 -0.93 -1.57
N THR A 190 3.00 -1.85 -0.76
CA THR A 190 2.84 -1.79 0.70
C THR A 190 4.01 -1.03 1.29
N ILE A 191 3.71 0.02 2.06
CA ILE A 191 4.69 0.86 2.76
C ILE A 191 4.40 0.88 4.26
N ASP A 192 5.47 0.96 5.04
CA ASP A 192 5.43 1.08 6.50
C ASP A 192 5.48 2.56 6.88
N ALA A 193 4.43 3.09 7.53
CA ALA A 193 4.36 4.50 7.94
C ALA A 193 5.48 4.88 8.91
N THR A 194 5.97 3.92 9.72
CA THR A 194 7.04 4.16 10.70
C THR A 194 8.41 4.42 10.07
N ALA A 195 8.56 4.13 8.76
CA ALA A 195 9.79 4.38 8.04
C ALA A 195 10.06 5.86 7.72
N GLY A 196 9.09 6.75 7.97
CA GLY A 196 9.24 8.19 7.74
C GLY A 196 9.65 8.51 6.29
N GLN A 197 10.61 9.41 6.08
CA GLN A 197 11.06 9.82 4.74
C GLN A 197 11.56 8.65 3.86
N ASN A 198 12.06 7.57 4.46
CA ASN A 198 12.42 6.37 3.69
C ASN A 198 11.22 5.75 2.96
N ALA A 199 9.98 5.91 3.49
CA ALA A 199 8.78 5.45 2.80
C ALA A 199 8.55 6.21 1.48
N LEU A 200 8.75 7.52 1.48
CA LEU A 200 8.68 8.35 0.26
C LEU A 200 9.70 7.92 -0.80
N ASP A 201 10.94 7.66 -0.39
CA ASP A 201 12.00 7.18 -1.27
C ASP A 201 11.69 5.79 -1.84
N GLN A 202 11.07 4.92 -1.05
CA GLN A 202 10.56 3.63 -1.53
C GLN A 202 9.47 3.82 -2.60
N VAL A 203 8.48 4.70 -2.38
CA VAL A 203 7.43 4.98 -3.37
C VAL A 203 8.04 5.48 -4.67
N LYS A 204 8.95 6.46 -4.62
CA LYS A 204 9.65 6.97 -5.80
C LYS A 204 10.43 5.87 -6.54
N THR A 205 11.13 5.04 -5.79
CA THR A 205 11.92 3.93 -6.31
C THR A 205 11.03 2.90 -7.02
N PHE A 206 10.01 2.38 -6.35
CA PHE A 206 9.11 1.39 -6.95
C PHE A 206 8.35 1.96 -8.16
N LYS A 207 7.84 3.21 -8.05
CA LYS A 207 7.16 3.90 -9.16
C LYS A 207 8.04 4.08 -10.40
N SER A 208 9.35 4.27 -10.22
CA SER A 208 10.28 4.40 -11.37
C SER A 208 10.56 3.09 -12.09
N MET A 209 10.22 1.96 -11.53
CA MET A 209 10.63 0.64 -12.00
C MET A 209 9.49 -0.30 -12.36
N VAL A 210 8.36 -0.15 -11.68
CA VAL A 210 7.11 -0.87 -11.95
C VAL A 210 5.95 0.11 -11.92
N GLU A 211 4.90 -0.18 -12.68
CA GLU A 211 3.69 0.64 -12.72
C GLU A 211 2.88 0.43 -11.43
N VAL A 212 3.25 1.17 -10.36
CA VAL A 212 2.50 1.14 -9.10
C VAL A 212 1.14 1.81 -9.32
N THR A 213 0.07 1.06 -9.11
CA THR A 213 -1.32 1.53 -9.30
C THR A 213 -1.95 2.06 -8.03
N GLY A 214 -1.43 1.67 -6.86
CA GLY A 214 -1.92 2.13 -5.59
C GLY A 214 -1.06 1.73 -4.40
N LEU A 215 -1.33 2.36 -3.28
CA LEU A 215 -0.62 2.16 -2.02
C LEU A 215 -1.51 1.48 -0.98
N VAL A 216 -0.85 0.68 -0.14
CA VAL A 216 -1.38 0.26 1.16
C VAL A 216 -0.40 0.74 2.22
N VAL A 217 -0.85 1.60 3.11
CA VAL A 217 -0.03 2.17 4.19
C VAL A 217 -0.30 1.41 5.47
N THR A 218 0.72 0.82 6.06
CA THR A 218 0.61 -0.04 7.25
C THR A 218 1.19 0.62 8.49
N LYS A 219 0.87 0.08 9.66
CA LYS A 219 1.41 0.46 10.97
C LYS A 219 1.13 1.90 11.38
N LEU A 220 -0.04 2.41 11.01
CA LEU A 220 -0.47 3.74 11.44
C LEU A 220 -0.85 3.79 12.92
N ASP A 221 -1.17 2.66 13.53
CA ASP A 221 -1.50 2.50 14.94
C ASP A 221 -0.32 2.77 15.90
N GLY A 222 0.90 2.63 15.41
CA GLY A 222 2.12 2.75 16.22
C GLY A 222 2.89 4.06 16.05
N SER A 223 2.40 5.01 15.25
CA SER A 223 3.25 6.15 14.90
C SER A 223 2.56 7.51 14.99
N ALA A 224 3.20 8.43 15.73
CA ALA A 224 3.04 9.88 15.56
C ALA A 224 3.47 10.36 14.14
N LYS A 225 3.91 9.43 13.27
CA LYS A 225 4.55 9.69 11.97
C LYS A 225 3.63 9.51 10.76
N GLY A 226 2.32 9.51 10.96
CA GLY A 226 1.34 9.41 9.86
C GLY A 226 1.48 10.53 8.81
N GLY A 227 2.12 11.64 9.16
CA GLY A 227 2.36 12.77 8.25
C GLY A 227 3.11 12.42 6.97
N ILE A 228 3.90 11.34 6.96
CA ILE A 228 4.59 10.87 5.76
C ILE A 228 3.63 10.64 4.59
N LEU A 229 2.37 10.27 4.85
CA LEU A 229 1.39 10.07 3.79
C LEU A 229 1.05 11.39 3.07
N ALA A 230 1.03 12.52 3.79
CA ALA A 230 0.85 13.84 3.16
C ALA A 230 2.06 14.21 2.29
N ALA A 231 3.29 13.88 2.71
CA ALA A 231 4.49 14.06 1.89
C ALA A 231 4.43 13.21 0.60
N ILE A 232 4.04 11.95 0.72
CA ILE A 232 3.89 11.03 -0.42
C ILE A 232 2.83 11.55 -1.38
N ALA A 233 1.67 11.97 -0.89
CA ALA A 233 0.58 12.53 -1.70
C ALA A 233 1.01 13.78 -2.45
N ALA A 234 1.68 14.72 -1.76
CA ALA A 234 2.16 15.97 -2.36
C ALA A 234 3.21 15.77 -3.48
N GLU A 235 3.96 14.66 -3.44
CA GLU A 235 5.06 14.43 -4.37
C GLU A 235 4.78 13.39 -5.45
N THR A 236 3.91 12.42 -5.21
CA THR A 236 3.80 11.25 -6.09
C THR A 236 2.42 11.08 -6.73
N ALA A 237 1.38 11.62 -6.12
CA ALA A 237 -0.03 11.50 -6.53
C ALA A 237 -0.48 10.04 -6.79
N VAL A 238 0.17 9.04 -6.14
CA VAL A 238 -0.24 7.64 -6.26
C VAL A 238 -1.49 7.42 -5.40
N PRO A 239 -2.53 6.74 -5.92
CA PRO A 239 -3.70 6.41 -5.14
C PRO A 239 -3.37 5.67 -3.84
N VAL A 240 -4.05 6.00 -2.75
CA VAL A 240 -4.01 5.25 -1.49
C VAL A 240 -5.33 4.52 -1.35
N HIS A 241 -5.29 3.19 -1.34
CA HIS A 241 -6.50 2.38 -1.27
C HIS A 241 -6.86 1.99 0.16
N TYR A 242 -5.84 1.59 0.95
CA TYR A 242 -6.05 1.05 2.29
C TYR A 242 -5.01 1.55 3.27
N VAL A 243 -5.42 1.58 4.53
CA VAL A 243 -4.57 1.88 5.69
C VAL A 243 -4.68 0.78 6.73
N GLY A 244 -3.54 0.31 7.24
CA GLY A 244 -3.45 -0.66 8.33
C GLY A 244 -3.37 0.07 9.66
N VAL A 245 -4.33 -0.18 10.54
CA VAL A 245 -4.53 0.52 11.81
C VAL A 245 -4.38 -0.39 13.03
N GLY A 246 -3.78 -1.57 12.85
CA GLY A 246 -3.56 -2.53 13.91
C GLY A 246 -3.20 -3.92 13.37
N GLU A 247 -3.14 -4.92 14.26
CA GLU A 247 -2.66 -6.27 13.94
C GLU A 247 -3.78 -7.28 13.65
N THR A 248 -5.03 -7.00 14.03
CA THR A 248 -6.13 -7.94 13.84
C THR A 248 -6.56 -8.04 12.37
N ILE A 249 -7.33 -9.05 12.03
CA ILE A 249 -7.77 -9.33 10.65
C ILE A 249 -8.66 -8.22 10.10
N ASP A 250 -9.36 -7.51 10.96
CA ASP A 250 -10.29 -6.43 10.58
C ASP A 250 -9.60 -5.05 10.59
N ASP A 251 -8.33 -4.92 11.05
CA ASP A 251 -7.59 -3.66 11.14
C ASP A 251 -6.96 -3.27 9.79
N LEU A 252 -7.80 -3.21 8.76
CA LEU A 252 -7.45 -2.69 7.44
C LEU A 252 -8.63 -1.91 6.88
N ASP A 253 -8.52 -0.57 6.91
CA ASP A 253 -9.57 0.32 6.50
C ASP A 253 -9.34 0.87 5.09
N GLU A 254 -10.42 1.25 4.40
CA GLU A 254 -10.31 2.08 3.21
C GLU A 254 -9.80 3.45 3.59
N PHE A 255 -8.89 3.98 2.78
CA PHE A 255 -8.34 5.29 3.05
C PHE A 255 -9.39 6.38 2.92
N ASN A 256 -9.52 7.20 3.98
CA ASN A 256 -10.32 8.41 4.00
C ASN A 256 -9.44 9.61 4.37
N ALA A 257 -9.34 10.58 3.47
CA ALA A 257 -8.44 11.73 3.62
C ALA A 257 -8.81 12.60 4.83
N ARG A 258 -10.11 12.83 5.04
CA ARG A 258 -10.62 13.66 6.14
C ARG A 258 -10.39 13.00 7.49
N ASP A 259 -10.79 11.73 7.62
CA ASP A 259 -10.63 10.99 8.87
C ASP A 259 -9.14 10.85 9.23
N PHE A 260 -8.31 10.61 8.23
CA PHE A 260 -6.86 10.54 8.41
C PHE A 260 -6.28 11.89 8.90
N ALA A 261 -6.65 13.01 8.26
CA ALA A 261 -6.15 14.34 8.62
C ALA A 261 -6.57 14.74 10.06
N ARG A 262 -7.81 14.44 10.45
CA ARG A 262 -8.32 14.67 11.81
C ARG A 262 -7.59 13.81 12.85
N ASN A 263 -7.41 12.53 12.58
CA ASN A 263 -6.70 11.61 13.47
C ASN A 263 -5.23 12.02 13.65
N LEU A 264 -4.56 12.47 12.59
CA LEU A 264 -3.17 12.94 12.64
C LEU A 264 -2.99 14.13 13.60
N LEU A 265 -4.01 14.99 13.72
CA LEU A 265 -4.01 16.17 14.61
C LEU A 265 -4.76 15.94 15.92
N GLU A 266 -5.14 14.70 16.21
CA GLU A 266 -5.88 14.30 17.43
C GLU A 266 -7.18 15.11 17.62
N ILE A 267 -7.89 15.39 16.54
CA ILE A 267 -9.19 16.06 16.55
C ILE A 267 -10.28 14.99 16.73
N LYS A 268 -11.09 15.15 17.78
CA LYS A 268 -12.22 14.26 18.07
C LYS A 268 -13.44 14.57 17.22
#